data_c5d6edb82f1604ea70d74cf0fc48990f
#
_entry.id   c5d6edb82f1604ea70d74cf0fc48990f
#
_cell.length_a   1.000
_cell.length_b   1.000
_cell.length_c   1.000
_cell.angle_alpha   90.00
_cell.angle_beta   90.00
_cell.angle_gamma   90.00
#
_symmetry.space_group_name_H-M   'P 1'
#
loop_
_entity.id
_entity.type
_entity.pdbx_description
1 polymer ?
#
loop_
_entity_poly.entity_id
_entity_poly.type
_entity_poly.pdbx_seq_one_letter_code
_entity_poly.pdbx_strand_id
1 'polypeptide(L)'
;MATMTEEREAQRTARRMRLDKALGDVVRTLRSMGAIRVMVFGSYVEGPLRRWSDLDILAVMPSTRSGAQWFRDVHAAIDTDVPVDIVTFTEQELSARRATSSFVRRALRTGRVVYEQGQEG
;
A
#
# COMPACT_ATOMS: atom_id res chain seq x y z
N MET A 1 24.01 2.33 28.41
CA MET A 1 23.30 1.21 27.77
C MET A 1 21.84 1.59 27.55
N ALA A 2 21.31 1.27 26.37
CA ALA A 2 19.91 1.51 26.07
C ALA A 2 19.03 0.53 26.85
N THR A 3 17.85 0.99 27.30
CA THR A 3 16.85 0.14 27.91
C THR A 3 16.17 -0.71 26.83
N MET A 4 15.45 -1.77 27.24
CA MET A 4 14.64 -2.56 26.32
C MET A 4 13.59 -1.70 25.60
N THR A 5 13.00 -0.74 26.31
CA THR A 5 12.02 0.18 25.74
C THR A 5 12.66 1.06 24.66
N GLU A 6 13.83 1.62 24.95
CA GLU A 6 14.55 2.45 23.98
C GLU A 6 14.95 1.63 22.75
N GLU A 7 15.37 0.38 22.94
CA GLU A 7 15.71 -0.52 21.84
C GLU A 7 14.49 -0.83 20.96
N ARG A 8 13.33 -1.07 21.59
CA ARG A 8 12.08 -1.31 20.84
C ARG A 8 11.64 -0.09 20.07
N GLU A 9 11.79 1.11 20.67
CA GLU A 9 11.46 2.36 19.98
C GLU A 9 12.39 2.58 18.79
N ALA A 10 13.69 2.31 18.96
CA ALA A 10 14.66 2.42 17.87
C ALA A 10 14.31 1.45 16.74
N GLN A 11 13.91 0.22 17.07
CA GLN A 11 13.51 -0.76 16.09
C GLN A 11 12.24 -0.34 15.34
N ARG A 12 11.26 0.22 16.05
CA ARG A 12 10.03 0.73 15.42
C ARG A 12 10.32 1.89 14.48
N THR A 13 11.19 2.80 14.90
CA THR A 13 11.61 3.93 14.07
C THR A 13 12.32 3.45 12.81
N ALA A 14 13.26 2.51 12.94
CA ALA A 14 13.96 1.93 11.81
C ALA A 14 12.98 1.23 10.86
N ARG A 15 12.01 0.49 11.41
CA ARG A 15 10.99 -0.19 10.59
C ARG A 15 10.14 0.82 9.86
N ARG A 16 9.70 1.89 10.54
CA ARG A 16 8.92 2.96 9.92
C ARG A 16 9.67 3.58 8.74
N MET A 17 10.94 3.87 8.91
CA MET A 17 11.75 4.47 7.85
C MET A 17 11.87 3.54 6.64
N ARG A 18 12.04 2.24 6.88
CA ARG A 18 12.11 1.26 5.80
C ARG A 18 10.78 1.13 5.06
N LEU A 19 9.67 1.15 5.80
CA LEU A 19 8.33 1.10 5.19
C LEU A 19 8.05 2.39 4.42
N ASP A 20 8.44 3.55 4.94
CA ASP A 20 8.28 4.83 4.25
C ASP A 20 9.02 4.82 2.91
N LYS A 21 10.26 4.33 2.91
CA LYS A 21 11.06 4.22 1.69
C LYS A 21 10.41 3.27 0.70
N ALA A 22 9.99 2.10 1.16
CA ALA A 22 9.35 1.11 0.30
C ALA A 22 8.05 1.66 -0.29
N LEU A 23 7.25 2.38 0.51
CA LEU A 23 6.01 3.00 0.04
C LEU A 23 6.30 4.00 -1.10
N GLY A 24 7.32 4.85 -0.93
CA GLY A 24 7.72 5.78 -1.97
C GLY A 24 8.12 5.07 -3.26
N ASP A 25 8.89 3.99 -3.16
CA ASP A 25 9.31 3.20 -4.31
C ASP A 25 8.12 2.55 -5.01
N VAL A 26 7.21 1.97 -4.25
CA VAL A 26 5.99 1.35 -4.79
C VAL A 26 5.12 2.38 -5.51
N VAL A 27 4.90 3.53 -4.88
CA VAL A 27 4.09 4.61 -5.48
C VAL A 27 4.70 5.06 -6.81
N ARG A 28 6.02 5.25 -6.87
CA ARG A 28 6.68 5.64 -8.13
C ARG A 28 6.47 4.59 -9.22
N THR A 29 6.60 3.31 -8.88
CA THR A 29 6.38 2.22 -9.83
C THR A 29 4.94 2.19 -10.33
N LEU A 30 3.98 2.24 -9.40
CA LEU A 30 2.56 2.23 -9.75
C LEU A 30 2.17 3.43 -10.60
N ARG A 31 2.70 4.60 -10.25
CA ARG A 31 2.47 5.82 -11.03
C ARG A 31 2.99 5.66 -12.46
N SER A 32 4.19 5.10 -12.62
CA SER A 32 4.76 4.87 -13.96
C SER A 32 3.96 3.87 -14.78
N MET A 33 3.20 3.01 -14.13
CA MET A 33 2.32 2.03 -14.78
C MET A 33 0.92 2.60 -15.06
N GLY A 34 0.66 3.83 -14.68
CA GLY A 34 -0.60 4.50 -14.97
C GLY A 34 -1.64 4.45 -13.86
N ALA A 35 -1.24 4.12 -12.62
CA ALA A 35 -2.18 4.06 -11.50
C ALA A 35 -3.02 5.33 -11.40
N ILE A 36 -4.30 5.16 -11.11
CA ILE A 36 -5.26 6.24 -10.92
C ILE A 36 -5.24 6.72 -9.48
N ARG A 37 -5.13 5.79 -8.53
CA ARG A 37 -5.10 6.08 -7.10
C ARG A 37 -4.32 4.98 -6.39
N VAL A 38 -3.59 5.34 -5.36
CA VAL A 38 -2.88 4.39 -4.50
C VAL A 38 -3.22 4.71 -3.05
N MET A 39 -3.67 3.69 -2.32
CA MET A 39 -3.98 3.80 -0.90
C MET A 39 -3.11 2.83 -0.11
N VAL A 40 -2.71 3.24 1.09
CA VAL A 40 -2.07 2.38 2.07
C VAL A 40 -3.03 2.15 3.21
N PHE A 41 -3.07 0.92 3.72
CA PHE A 41 -3.95 0.55 4.83
C PHE A 41 -3.21 -0.39 5.78
N GLY A 42 -3.92 -0.98 6.74
CA GLY A 42 -3.34 -1.93 7.67
C GLY A 42 -2.47 -1.29 8.73
N SER A 43 -1.51 -2.04 9.27
CA SER A 43 -0.72 -1.63 10.43
C SER A 43 0.13 -0.38 10.19
N TYR A 44 0.52 -0.11 8.96
CA TYR A 44 1.25 1.10 8.62
C TYR A 44 0.45 2.37 8.96
N VAL A 45 -0.87 2.33 8.77
CA VAL A 45 -1.77 3.46 9.03
C VAL A 45 -2.36 3.39 10.43
N GLU A 46 -2.85 2.21 10.83
CA GLU A 46 -3.59 2.06 12.09
C GLU A 46 -2.69 1.75 13.29
N GLY A 47 -1.49 1.20 13.03
CA GLY A 47 -0.59 0.81 14.10
C GLY A 47 -1.13 -0.33 14.97
N PRO A 48 -0.36 -0.76 15.96
CA PRO A 48 1.04 -0.39 16.15
C PRO A 48 1.94 -1.06 15.12
N LEU A 49 3.03 -0.39 14.75
CA LEU A 49 4.05 -1.01 13.90
C LEU A 49 4.86 -2.01 14.71
N ARG A 50 5.01 -3.18 14.16
CA ARG A 50 5.79 -4.25 14.74
C ARG A 50 7.00 -4.54 13.84
N ARG A 51 7.96 -5.29 14.36
CA ARG A 51 9.17 -5.64 13.61
C ARG A 51 8.89 -6.37 12.30
N TRP A 52 7.77 -7.09 12.24
CA TRP A 52 7.34 -7.87 11.07
C TRP A 52 6.22 -7.21 10.26
N SER A 53 5.85 -5.97 10.60
CA SER A 53 4.82 -5.26 9.84
C SER A 53 5.25 -5.06 8.40
N ASP A 54 4.33 -5.28 7.47
CA ASP A 54 4.52 -5.08 6.05
C ASP A 54 3.66 -3.91 5.56
N LEU A 55 3.73 -3.63 4.26
CA LEU A 55 2.88 -2.63 3.62
C LEU A 55 1.69 -3.31 2.99
N ASP A 56 0.50 -2.78 3.27
CA ASP A 56 -0.74 -3.20 2.63
C ASP A 56 -1.20 -2.06 1.72
N ILE A 57 -1.25 -2.33 0.42
CA ILE A 57 -1.52 -1.31 -0.59
C ILE A 57 -2.69 -1.75 -1.47
N LEU A 58 -3.57 -0.80 -1.76
CA LEU A 58 -4.65 -0.96 -2.72
C LEU A 58 -4.40 0.03 -3.86
N ALA A 59 -4.27 -0.48 -5.07
CA ALA A 59 -4.03 0.31 -6.26
C ALA A 59 -5.24 0.25 -7.19
N VAL A 60 -5.74 1.42 -7.56
CA VAL A 60 -6.76 1.53 -8.61
C VAL A 60 -6.04 1.80 -9.92
N MET A 61 -6.22 0.88 -10.85
CA MET A 61 -5.49 0.86 -12.12
C MET A 61 -6.42 1.16 -13.29
N PRO A 62 -5.86 1.56 -14.45
CA PRO A 62 -6.67 1.84 -15.64
C PRO A 62 -7.47 0.62 -16.10
N SER A 63 -8.66 0.86 -16.66
CA SER A 63 -9.56 -0.18 -17.14
C SER A 63 -9.12 -0.85 -18.44
N THR A 64 -7.94 -0.52 -18.93
CA THR A 64 -7.33 -1.18 -20.10
C THR A 64 -7.01 -2.64 -19.87
N ARG A 65 -6.91 -3.03 -18.59
CA ARG A 65 -6.70 -4.41 -18.14
C ARG A 65 -7.55 -4.67 -16.92
N SER A 66 -7.81 -5.94 -16.61
CA SER A 66 -8.47 -6.31 -15.36
C SER A 66 -7.53 -6.17 -14.19
N GLY A 67 -8.09 -6.10 -12.99
CA GLY A 67 -7.29 -6.07 -11.76
C GLY A 67 -6.38 -7.29 -11.64
N ALA A 68 -6.85 -8.47 -12.05
CA ALA A 68 -6.06 -9.70 -12.03
C ALA A 68 -4.86 -9.63 -12.99
N GLN A 69 -5.04 -9.02 -14.14
CA GLN A 69 -3.93 -8.81 -15.11
C GLN A 69 -2.92 -7.82 -14.55
N TRP A 70 -3.40 -6.72 -13.97
CA TRP A 70 -2.55 -5.73 -13.31
C TRP A 70 -1.78 -6.33 -12.14
N PHE A 71 -2.42 -7.20 -11.37
CA PHE A 71 -1.78 -7.86 -10.23
C PHE A 71 -0.47 -8.53 -10.65
N ARG A 72 -0.49 -9.28 -11.74
CA ARG A 72 0.70 -9.98 -12.23
C ARG A 72 1.79 -8.99 -12.66
N ASP A 73 1.41 -7.97 -13.42
CA ASP A 73 2.37 -6.98 -13.92
C ASP A 73 2.97 -6.16 -12.77
N VAL A 74 2.15 -5.77 -11.82
CA VAL A 74 2.58 -4.97 -10.66
C VAL A 74 3.55 -5.79 -9.80
N HIS A 75 3.23 -7.03 -9.48
CA HIS A 75 4.09 -7.87 -8.65
C HIS A 75 5.42 -8.19 -9.34
N ALA A 76 5.43 -8.27 -10.66
CA ALA A 76 6.66 -8.46 -11.42
C ALA A 76 7.55 -7.20 -11.40
N ALA A 77 6.95 -6.02 -11.27
CA ALA A 77 7.68 -4.74 -11.34
C ALA A 77 8.15 -4.24 -9.97
N ILE A 78 7.51 -4.69 -8.89
CA ILE A 78 7.84 -4.22 -7.53
C ILE A 78 9.07 -4.96 -7.02
N ASP A 79 10.05 -4.17 -6.53
CA ASP A 79 11.28 -4.68 -5.92
C ASP A 79 11.55 -3.85 -4.66
N THR A 80 11.31 -4.44 -3.49
CA THR A 80 11.47 -3.76 -2.21
C THR A 80 12.12 -4.69 -1.18
N ASP A 81 12.77 -4.08 -0.19
CA ASP A 81 13.40 -4.79 0.92
C ASP A 81 12.41 -5.34 1.94
N VAL A 82 11.19 -4.79 1.94
CA VAL A 82 10.17 -5.18 2.92
C VAL A 82 9.04 -5.90 2.20
N PRO A 83 8.34 -6.80 2.89
CA PRO A 83 7.16 -7.44 2.30
C PRO A 83 6.08 -6.41 1.98
N VAL A 84 5.50 -6.51 0.79
CA VAL A 84 4.44 -5.62 0.33
C VAL A 84 3.30 -6.46 -0.24
N ASP A 85 2.10 -6.26 0.30
CA ASP A 85 0.88 -6.86 -0.23
C ASP A 85 0.13 -5.80 -1.03
N ILE A 86 0.00 -6.02 -2.33
CA ILE A 86 -0.69 -5.07 -3.21
C ILE A 86 -1.89 -5.76 -3.83
N VAL A 87 -3.07 -5.18 -3.63
CA VAL A 87 -4.27 -5.60 -4.35
C VAL A 87 -4.58 -4.55 -5.42
N THR A 88 -4.95 -5.02 -6.60
CA THR A 88 -5.18 -4.16 -7.76
C THR A 88 -6.62 -4.31 -8.26
N PHE A 89 -7.26 -3.18 -8.50
CA PHE A 89 -8.62 -3.13 -9.02
C PHE A 89 -8.73 -2.04 -10.08
N THR A 90 -9.64 -2.22 -11.02
CA THR A 90 -10.17 -1.08 -11.78
C THR A 90 -11.21 -0.36 -10.92
N GLU A 91 -11.59 0.86 -11.28
CA GLU A 91 -12.63 1.61 -10.55
C GLU A 91 -13.93 0.80 -10.48
N GLN A 92 -14.31 0.17 -11.58
CA GLN A 92 -15.53 -0.60 -11.66
C GLN A 92 -15.46 -1.83 -10.75
N GLU A 93 -14.33 -2.53 -10.74
CA GLU A 93 -14.14 -3.70 -9.87
C GLU A 93 -14.16 -3.30 -8.40
N LEU A 94 -13.52 -2.18 -8.07
CA LEU A 94 -13.50 -1.68 -6.69
C LEU A 94 -14.92 -1.34 -6.21
N SER A 95 -15.71 -0.69 -7.04
CA SER A 95 -17.09 -0.38 -6.74
C SER A 95 -17.91 -1.64 -6.45
N ALA A 96 -17.75 -2.68 -7.28
CA ALA A 96 -18.43 -3.96 -7.09
C ALA A 96 -17.98 -4.66 -5.80
N ARG A 97 -16.68 -4.66 -5.53
CA ARG A 97 -16.13 -5.27 -4.31
C ARG A 97 -16.55 -4.54 -3.05
N ARG A 98 -16.69 -3.23 -3.12
CA ARG A 98 -17.17 -2.42 -2.00
C ARG A 98 -18.55 -2.89 -1.54
N ALA A 99 -19.40 -3.32 -2.45
CA ALA A 99 -20.73 -3.80 -2.13
C ALA A 99 -20.73 -5.15 -1.40
N THR A 100 -19.71 -6.00 -1.62
CA THR A 100 -19.71 -7.39 -1.16
C THR A 100 -18.60 -7.76 -0.19
N SER A 101 -17.56 -6.93 -0.07
CA SER A 101 -16.37 -7.26 0.72
C SER A 101 -16.22 -6.34 1.92
N SER A 102 -16.31 -6.91 3.12
CA SER A 102 -16.03 -6.15 4.35
C SER A 102 -14.58 -5.71 4.43
N PHE A 103 -13.66 -6.52 3.89
CA PHE A 103 -12.24 -6.17 3.81
C PHE A 103 -12.03 -4.90 3.00
N VAL A 104 -12.63 -4.81 1.81
CA VAL A 104 -12.50 -3.63 0.95
C VAL A 104 -13.11 -2.41 1.62
N ARG A 105 -14.31 -2.56 2.22
CA ARG A 105 -14.95 -1.44 2.93
C ARG A 105 -14.08 -0.93 4.06
N ARG A 106 -13.46 -1.83 4.83
CA ARG A 106 -12.57 -1.43 5.93
C ARG A 106 -11.32 -0.71 5.38
N ALA A 107 -10.70 -1.26 4.35
CA ALA A 107 -9.53 -0.64 3.74
C ALA A 107 -9.83 0.77 3.24
N LEU A 108 -10.98 0.97 2.59
CA LEU A 108 -11.39 2.29 2.10
C LEU A 108 -11.70 3.26 3.23
N ARG A 109 -12.24 2.77 4.34
CA ARG A 109 -12.61 3.62 5.49
C ARG A 109 -11.39 4.03 6.31
N THR A 110 -10.46 3.09 6.56
CA THR A 110 -9.33 3.30 7.47
C THR A 110 -8.03 3.62 6.76
N GLY A 111 -7.96 3.38 5.46
CA GLY A 111 -6.76 3.62 4.67
C GLY A 111 -6.53 5.09 4.37
N ARG A 112 -5.36 5.37 3.82
CA ARG A 112 -4.95 6.73 3.46
C ARG A 112 -4.55 6.75 1.99
N VAL A 113 -5.08 7.72 1.23
CA VAL A 113 -4.66 7.95 -0.15
C VAL A 113 -3.28 8.59 -0.13
N VAL A 114 -2.32 7.97 -0.80
CA VAL A 114 -0.94 8.46 -0.89
C VAL A 114 -0.61 8.97 -2.29
N TYR A 115 -1.42 8.64 -3.27
CA TYR A 115 -1.30 9.16 -4.63
C TYR A 115 -2.66 9.18 -5.31
N GLU A 116 -2.93 10.23 -6.05
CA GLU A 116 -4.13 10.35 -6.87
C GLU A 116 -3.77 11.09 -8.15
N GLN A 117 -4.10 10.49 -9.30
CA GLN A 117 -3.78 11.04 -10.61
C GLN A 117 -4.49 12.38 -10.79
N GLY A 118 -3.76 13.37 -11.30
CA GLY A 118 -4.31 14.70 -11.55
C GLY A 118 -4.28 15.64 -10.37
N GLN A 119 -3.77 15.19 -9.21
CA GLN A 119 -3.66 16.01 -7.99
C GLN A 119 -2.21 16.32 -7.62
N GLU A 120 -1.31 16.24 -8.56
CA GLU A 120 0.08 16.63 -8.36
C GLU A 120 0.19 18.15 -8.52
N GLY A 121 0.33 18.80 -7.40
CA GLY A 121 0.50 20.25 -7.38
C GLY A 121 1.86 20.69 -7.80
#